data_b4a48c0589ead5b164d2f25071234f28
#
_entry.id   b4a48c0589ead5b164d2f25071234f28
#
_cell.length_a   1.000
_cell.length_b   1.000
_cell.length_c   1.000
_cell.angle_alpha   90.00
_cell.angle_beta   90.00
_cell.angle_gamma   90.00
#
_symmetry.space_group_name_H-M   'P 1'
#
loop_
_entity.id
_entity.type
_entity.pdbx_description
1 polymer ?
#
loop_
_entity_poly.entity_id
_entity_poly.type
_entity_poly.pdbx_seq_one_letter_code
_entity_poly.pdbx_strand_id
1 'polypeptide(L)' 'VVARRVTVAVKCYSGYRASERPISFVWAGNTYTVESIIKQWRTPEERGFLMRVESGERFVLTHHEHTDKWTLQV' A
#
# COMPACT_ATOMS: atom_id res chain seq x y z
N VAL A 1 18.00 1.26 -12.87
CA VAL A 1 16.70 0.58 -12.81
C VAL A 1 15.64 1.57 -12.39
N VAL A 2 14.62 1.68 -13.17
CA VAL A 2 13.53 2.60 -12.89
C VAL A 2 12.45 1.87 -12.11
N ALA A 3 12.10 2.41 -10.96
CA ALA A 3 11.01 1.85 -10.17
C ALA A 3 9.70 2.05 -10.93
N ARG A 4 8.88 1.02 -10.98
CA ARG A 4 7.59 1.08 -11.64
C ARG A 4 6.50 1.12 -10.59
N ARG A 5 5.43 1.83 -10.92
CA ARG A 5 4.24 1.85 -10.07
C ARG A 5 3.09 1.21 -10.82
N VAL A 6 2.42 0.29 -10.17
CA VAL A 6 1.25 -0.38 -10.75
C VAL A 6 0.06 -0.19 -9.83
N THR A 7 -1.12 -0.04 -10.41
CA THR A 7 -2.33 0.09 -9.62
C THR A 7 -2.71 -1.27 -9.05
N VAL A 8 -2.99 -1.31 -7.77
CA VAL A 8 -3.36 -2.55 -7.09
C VAL A 8 -4.63 -2.35 -6.26
N ALA A 9 -5.31 -3.44 -6.00
CA ALA A 9 -6.46 -3.44 -5.12
C ALA A 9 -5.96 -3.63 -3.69
N VAL A 10 -6.33 -2.72 -2.80
CA VAL A 10 -5.87 -2.75 -1.42
C VAL A 10 -7.07 -2.83 -0.49
N LYS A 11 -7.00 -3.74 0.46
CA LYS A 11 -7.97 -3.83 1.52
C LYS A 11 -7.42 -3.10 2.74
N CYS A 12 -8.17 -2.15 3.24
CA CYS A 12 -7.79 -1.38 4.42
C CYS A 12 -8.52 -1.90 5.64
N TYR A 13 -7.97 -1.58 6.79
CA TYR A 13 -8.67 -1.85 8.02
C TYR A 13 -10.04 -1.19 7.94
N SER A 14 -11.10 -1.94 8.24
CA SER A 14 -12.46 -1.49 8.06
C SER A 14 -12.91 -0.54 9.17
N GLY A 15 -12.05 0.34 9.61
CA GLY A 15 -12.39 1.34 10.56
C GLY A 15 -13.32 2.36 9.95
N TYR A 16 -13.29 3.53 10.49
CA TYR A 16 -14.26 4.56 10.13
C TYR A 16 -13.86 5.40 8.95
N ARG A 17 -12.63 5.28 8.50
CA ARG A 17 -12.08 6.21 7.55
C ARG A 17 -11.28 5.53 6.46
N ALA A 18 -11.38 6.07 5.28
CA ALA A 18 -10.57 5.61 4.15
C ALA A 18 -9.08 5.81 4.39
N SER A 19 -8.71 6.62 5.37
CA SER A 19 -7.31 6.87 5.69
C SER A 19 -6.67 5.77 6.51
N GLU A 20 -7.40 4.70 6.76
CA GLU A 20 -6.87 3.59 7.53
C GLU A 20 -5.70 2.92 6.82
N ARG A 21 -4.86 2.28 7.62
CA ARG A 21 -3.71 1.59 7.08
C ARG A 21 -4.12 0.38 6.24
N PRO A 22 -3.35 0.03 5.22
CA PRO A 22 -3.64 -1.16 4.44
C PRO A 22 -3.37 -2.42 5.25
N ILE A 23 -4.22 -3.44 5.07
CA ILE A 23 -4.02 -4.73 5.71
C ILE A 23 -3.70 -5.83 4.72
N SER A 24 -4.05 -5.66 3.46
CA SER A 24 -3.66 -6.60 2.42
C SER A 24 -3.81 -5.95 1.05
N PHE A 25 -3.14 -6.53 0.08
CA PHE A 25 -3.27 -6.06 -1.30
C PHE A 25 -3.09 -7.22 -2.25
N VAL A 26 -3.58 -7.06 -3.46
CA VAL A 26 -3.49 -8.07 -4.51
C VAL A 26 -2.56 -7.57 -5.60
N TRP A 27 -1.57 -8.39 -5.95
CA TRP A 27 -0.66 -8.07 -7.03
C TRP A 27 -0.25 -9.36 -7.73
N ALA A 28 -0.22 -9.31 -9.06
CA ALA A 28 0.19 -10.45 -9.88
C ALA A 28 -0.60 -11.73 -9.55
N GLY A 29 -1.89 -11.57 -9.23
CA GLY A 29 -2.75 -12.69 -8.91
C GLY A 29 -2.60 -13.26 -7.51
N ASN A 30 -1.74 -12.67 -6.70
CA ASN A 30 -1.51 -13.13 -5.33
C ASN A 30 -1.97 -12.08 -4.32
N THR A 31 -2.48 -12.56 -3.20
CA THR A 31 -2.86 -11.69 -2.09
C THR A 31 -1.72 -11.67 -1.09
N TYR A 32 -1.30 -10.47 -0.72
CA TYR A 32 -0.24 -10.27 0.26
C TYR A 32 -0.84 -9.65 1.49
N THR A 33 -0.64 -10.30 2.64
CA THR A 33 -1.13 -9.79 3.91
C THR A 33 -0.03 -8.97 4.57
N VAL A 34 -0.37 -7.76 4.98
CA VAL A 34 0.58 -6.86 5.62
C VAL A 34 0.82 -7.32 7.05
N GLU A 35 2.08 -7.64 7.36
CA GLU A 35 2.47 -8.03 8.71
C GLU A 35 2.69 -6.80 9.59
N SER A 36 3.42 -5.82 9.05
CA SER A 36 3.72 -4.61 9.81
C SER A 36 3.99 -3.45 8.86
N ILE A 37 3.74 -2.25 9.35
CA ILE A 37 4.08 -1.03 8.63
C ILE A 37 5.38 -0.51 9.24
N ILE A 38 6.42 -0.48 8.42
CA ILE A 38 7.76 -0.10 8.88
C ILE A 38 7.89 1.42 8.93
N LYS A 39 7.36 2.09 7.92
CA LYS A 39 7.49 3.54 7.80
C LYS A 39 6.30 4.11 7.07
N GLN A 40 5.89 5.31 7.46
CA GLN A 40 4.85 6.05 6.79
C GLN A 40 5.35 7.46 6.49
N TRP A 41 4.87 8.02 5.41
CA TRP A 41 5.16 9.41 5.08
C TRP A 41 3.97 9.99 4.33
N ARG A 42 3.94 11.30 4.26
CA ARG A 42 2.84 12.01 3.64
C ARG A 42 3.34 13.20 2.84
N THR A 43 2.78 13.35 1.67
CA THR A 43 2.92 14.56 0.87
C THR A 43 1.55 15.20 0.73
N PRO A 44 1.43 16.42 0.19
CA PRO A 44 0.12 17.02 -0.01
C PRO A 44 -0.83 16.22 -0.88
N GLU A 45 -0.29 15.34 -1.73
CA GLU A 45 -1.10 14.63 -2.72
C GLU A 45 -1.28 13.15 -2.42
N GLU A 46 -0.38 12.58 -1.63
CA GLU A 46 -0.41 11.14 -1.43
C GLU A 46 0.19 10.73 -0.08
N ARG A 47 -0.11 9.52 0.31
CA ARG A 47 0.49 8.92 1.51
C ARG A 47 1.23 7.66 1.11
N GLY A 48 2.41 7.48 1.67
CA GLY A 48 3.22 6.32 1.39
C GLY A 48 3.39 5.42 2.60
N PHE A 49 3.52 4.13 2.33
CA PHE A 49 3.69 3.12 3.36
C PHE A 49 4.77 2.15 2.92
N LEU A 50 5.83 2.03 3.72
CA LEU A 50 6.78 0.95 3.56
C LEU A 50 6.36 -0.14 4.54
N MET A 51 6.07 -1.32 4.04
CA MET A 51 5.53 -2.37 4.87
C MET A 51 6.18 -3.71 4.60
N ARG A 52 6.06 -4.60 5.55
CA ARG A 52 6.50 -5.97 5.41
C ARG A 52 5.28 -6.88 5.38
N VAL A 53 5.25 -7.78 4.42
CA VAL A 53 4.18 -8.77 4.31
C VAL A 53 4.59 -10.06 5.03
N GLU A 54 3.64 -10.96 5.20
CA GLU A 54 3.88 -12.19 5.96
C GLU A 54 4.98 -13.07 5.40
N SER A 55 5.21 -13.01 4.11
CA SER A 55 6.30 -13.77 3.49
C SER A 55 7.67 -13.20 3.78
N GLY A 56 7.75 -12.05 4.42
CA GLY A 56 9.02 -11.39 4.75
C GLY A 56 9.47 -10.36 3.74
N GLU A 57 8.79 -10.26 2.62
CA GLU A 57 9.13 -9.26 1.61
C GLU A 57 8.67 -7.88 2.03
N ARG A 58 9.33 -6.86 1.50
CA ARG A 58 8.97 -5.46 1.76
C ARG A 58 8.42 -4.83 0.50
N PHE A 59 7.37 -4.05 0.68
CA PHE A 59 6.73 -3.35 -0.43
C PHE A 59 6.45 -1.92 -0.04
N VAL A 60 6.37 -1.06 -1.06
CA VAL A 60 5.96 0.33 -0.88
C VAL A 60 4.63 0.51 -1.56
N LEU A 61 3.62 0.91 -0.79
CA LEU A 61 2.32 1.27 -1.31
C LEU A 61 2.13 2.77 -1.19
N THR A 62 1.49 3.36 -2.18
CA THR A 62 1.18 4.77 -2.17
C THR A 62 -0.31 4.95 -2.41
N HIS A 63 -0.94 5.74 -1.57
CA HIS A 63 -2.34 6.07 -1.69
C HIS A 63 -2.48 7.50 -2.21
N HIS A 64 -3.14 7.64 -3.35
CA HIS A 64 -3.42 8.94 -3.96
C HIS A 64 -4.77 9.42 -3.45
N GLU A 65 -4.75 10.42 -2.57
CA GLU A 65 -5.95 10.84 -1.88
C GLU A 65 -7.03 11.41 -2.78
N HIS A 66 -6.65 12.11 -3.83
CA HIS A 66 -7.62 12.72 -4.73
C HIS A 66 -8.42 11.72 -5.55
N THR A 67 -7.79 10.64 -5.95
CA THR A 67 -8.41 9.63 -6.80
C THR A 67 -8.77 8.37 -6.05
N ASP A 68 -8.36 8.28 -4.79
CA ASP A 68 -8.57 7.11 -3.94
C ASP A 68 -8.01 5.84 -4.59
N LYS A 69 -6.85 5.96 -5.20
CA LYS A 69 -6.17 4.84 -5.84
C LYS A 69 -4.92 4.47 -5.10
N TRP A 70 -4.63 3.18 -5.12
CA TRP A 70 -3.41 2.65 -4.53
C TRP A 70 -2.48 2.17 -5.61
N THR A 71 -1.20 2.47 -5.45
CA THR A 71 -0.17 1.96 -6.35
C THR A 71 0.89 1.24 -5.56
N LEU A 72 1.45 0.21 -6.18
CA LEU A 72 2.54 -0.57 -5.63
C LEU A 72 3.80 -0.26 -6.41
N GLN A 73 4.87 0.02 -5.70
CA GLN A 73 6.16 0.23 -6.33
C GLN A 73 6.86 -1.13 -6.48
N VAL A 74 7.18 -1.46 -7.69
CA VAL A 74 7.83 -2.74 -8.01
C VAL A 74 9.18 -2.52 -8.67
#